data_b2c2d295821cc94e80cd752a48320ae1
#
_entry.id   b2c2d295821cc94e80cd752a48320ae1
#
_cell.length_a   1.000
_cell.length_b   1.000
_cell.length_c   1.000
_cell.angle_alpha   90.00
_cell.angle_beta   90.00
_cell.angle_gamma   90.00
#
_symmetry.space_group_name_H-M   'P 1'
#
loop_
_entity.id
_entity.type
_entity.pdbx_description
1 polymer ?
#
loop_
_entity_poly.entity_id
_entity_poly.type
_entity_poly.pdbx_seq_one_letter_code
_entity_poly.pdbx_strand_id
1 'polypeptide(L)'
;MSKIKLAGTESALPTSVGLATNFDRAPGVRLVNTVAGNATVTVLDGSEEIGSFTILGNSTEHLAKANHHVVYASAATVLGTPVGFVG
;
A
#
# COMPACT_ATOMS: atom_id res chain seq x y z
N MET A 1 -11.21 -6.48 17.46
CA MET A 1 -10.88 -6.10 16.08
C MET A 1 -10.22 -4.73 16.06
N SER A 2 -9.10 -4.63 15.39
CA SER A 2 -8.42 -3.34 15.26
C SER A 2 -9.18 -2.43 14.32
N LYS A 3 -9.19 -1.14 14.64
CA LYS A 3 -9.74 -0.11 13.78
C LYS A 3 -8.58 0.64 13.14
N ILE A 4 -8.81 1.20 11.96
CA ILE A 4 -7.81 2.04 11.33
C ILE A 4 -8.17 3.51 11.56
N LYS A 5 -7.14 4.33 11.54
CA LYS A 5 -7.22 5.77 11.68
C LYS A 5 -6.45 6.38 10.52
N LEU A 6 -7.07 7.29 9.79
CA LEU A 6 -6.40 7.93 8.66
C LEU A 6 -5.23 8.77 9.16
N ALA A 7 -4.10 8.65 8.48
CA ALA A 7 -2.87 9.35 8.84
C ALA A 7 -2.35 10.21 7.67
N GLY A 8 -3.11 10.36 6.60
CA GLY A 8 -2.71 11.16 5.46
C GLY A 8 -3.75 11.13 4.36
N THR A 9 -3.39 11.65 3.19
CA THR A 9 -4.26 11.77 2.03
C THR A 9 -4.05 10.60 1.09
N GLU A 10 -5.13 10.13 0.47
CA GLU A 10 -5.06 9.07 -0.53
C GLU A 10 -4.34 9.55 -1.78
N SER A 11 -3.47 8.72 -2.33
CA SER A 11 -2.76 9.01 -3.56
C SER A 11 -2.46 7.72 -4.32
N ALA A 12 -2.20 7.83 -5.63
CA ALA A 12 -1.85 6.68 -6.45
C ALA A 12 -0.50 6.10 -5.99
N LEU A 13 -0.40 4.77 -5.96
CA LEU A 13 0.87 4.12 -5.67
C LEU A 13 1.85 4.34 -6.82
N PRO A 14 3.15 4.51 -6.52
CA PRO A 14 4.15 4.50 -7.56
C PRO A 14 4.19 3.15 -8.26
N THR A 15 4.60 3.14 -9.53
CA THR A 15 4.64 1.92 -10.33
C THR A 15 6.06 1.45 -10.61
N SER A 16 7.03 2.07 -9.99
CA SER A 16 8.45 1.76 -10.16
C SER A 16 9.07 1.45 -8.80
N VAL A 17 9.91 0.43 -8.75
CA VAL A 17 10.59 0.05 -7.51
C VAL A 17 11.45 1.20 -6.97
N GLY A 18 12.05 2.00 -7.85
CA GLY A 18 12.87 3.14 -7.43
C GLY A 18 12.09 4.30 -6.83
N LEU A 19 10.77 4.31 -6.99
CA LEU A 19 9.89 5.36 -6.46
C LEU A 19 8.98 4.84 -5.35
N ALA A 20 9.16 3.60 -4.89
CA ALA A 20 8.33 3.03 -3.84
C ALA A 20 8.29 3.95 -2.61
N THR A 21 7.14 4.02 -1.95
CA THR A 21 6.91 4.96 -0.86
C THR A 21 6.66 4.26 0.46
N ASN A 22 7.12 4.86 1.56
CA ASN A 22 6.84 4.37 2.91
C ASN A 22 5.58 5.02 3.52
N PHE A 23 4.88 5.85 2.74
CA PHE A 23 3.66 6.54 3.19
C PHE A 23 3.89 7.32 4.50
N ASP A 24 4.94 8.15 4.51
CA ASP A 24 5.32 8.95 5.68
C ASP A 24 5.56 8.08 6.92
N ARG A 25 6.17 6.89 6.69
CA ARG A 25 6.53 5.94 7.74
C ARG A 25 5.31 5.39 8.50
N ALA A 26 4.17 5.30 7.83
CA ALA A 26 2.96 4.78 8.45
C ALA A 26 3.08 3.28 8.77
N PRO A 27 2.44 2.80 9.85
CA PRO A 27 2.46 1.37 10.19
C PRO A 27 1.52 0.54 9.31
N GLY A 28 0.70 1.19 8.49
CA GLY A 28 -0.19 0.50 7.58
C GLY A 28 -0.66 1.40 6.46
N VAL A 29 -1.26 0.77 5.46
CA VAL A 29 -1.79 1.46 4.28
C VAL A 29 -3.12 0.82 3.91
N ARG A 30 -4.12 1.65 3.64
CA ARG A 30 -5.38 1.20 3.05
C ARG A 30 -5.23 1.29 1.54
N LEU A 31 -5.40 0.18 0.86
CA LEU A 31 -5.21 0.09 -0.60
C LEU A 31 -6.53 -0.17 -1.29
N VAL A 32 -6.78 0.56 -2.38
CA VAL A 32 -7.98 0.38 -3.20
C VAL A 32 -7.55 0.25 -4.65
N ASN A 33 -7.98 -0.82 -5.31
CA ASN A 33 -7.81 -0.95 -6.75
C ASN A 33 -9.08 -0.43 -7.43
N THR A 34 -8.95 0.63 -8.20
CA THR A 34 -10.11 1.39 -8.71
C THR A 34 -10.63 0.90 -10.05
N VAL A 35 -10.04 -0.15 -10.62
CA VAL A 35 -10.49 -0.70 -11.91
C VAL A 35 -10.78 -2.20 -11.77
N ALA A 36 -11.42 -2.78 -12.78
CA ALA A 36 -11.80 -4.19 -12.76
C ALA A 36 -10.60 -5.15 -12.91
N GLY A 37 -9.46 -4.68 -13.43
CA GLY A 37 -8.28 -5.50 -13.60
C GLY A 37 -7.50 -5.67 -12.31
N ASN A 38 -6.90 -6.84 -12.10
CA ASN A 38 -6.07 -7.08 -10.93
C ASN A 38 -4.73 -6.37 -11.05
N ALA A 39 -4.11 -6.07 -9.91
CA ALA A 39 -2.77 -5.49 -9.84
C ALA A 39 -1.94 -6.22 -8.80
N THR A 40 -0.62 -6.08 -8.89
CA THR A 40 0.29 -6.66 -7.90
C THR A 40 0.85 -5.54 -7.04
N VAL A 41 0.80 -5.72 -5.73
CA VAL A 41 1.38 -4.80 -4.76
C VAL A 41 2.61 -5.46 -4.16
N THR A 42 3.73 -4.75 -4.14
CA THR A 42 5.01 -5.27 -3.66
C THR A 42 5.52 -4.43 -2.50
N VAL A 43 6.01 -5.09 -1.47
CA VAL A 43 6.58 -4.46 -0.28
C VAL A 43 8.07 -4.77 -0.22
N LEU A 44 8.88 -3.74 0.05
CA LEU A 44 10.33 -3.84 0.11
C LEU A 44 10.85 -3.34 1.45
N ASP A 45 11.93 -3.96 1.90
CA ASP A 45 12.74 -3.44 3.01
C ASP A 45 14.02 -2.87 2.38
N GLY A 46 14.07 -1.56 2.25
CA GLY A 46 15.12 -0.92 1.47
C GLY A 46 14.99 -1.29 0.00
N SER A 47 15.95 -2.01 -0.55
CA SER A 47 15.91 -2.50 -1.92
C SER A 47 15.55 -3.98 -2.03
N GLU A 48 15.28 -4.64 -0.89
CA GLU A 48 14.99 -6.06 -0.86
C GLU A 48 13.49 -6.31 -0.80
N GLU A 49 12.96 -7.08 -1.76
CA GLU A 49 11.55 -7.45 -1.77
C GLU A 49 11.28 -8.46 -0.65
N ILE A 50 10.33 -8.14 0.22
CA ILE A 50 9.95 -9.04 1.31
C ILE A 50 8.61 -9.71 1.08
N GLY A 51 7.82 -9.24 0.12
CA GLY A 51 6.57 -9.88 -0.21
C GLY A 51 5.79 -9.13 -1.27
N SER A 52 4.86 -9.83 -1.89
CA SER A 52 3.94 -9.22 -2.83
C SER A 52 2.61 -9.96 -2.78
N PHE A 53 1.54 -9.29 -3.22
CA PHE A 53 0.23 -9.92 -3.29
C PHE A 53 -0.57 -9.30 -4.43
N THR A 54 -1.59 -10.03 -4.88
CA THR A 54 -2.52 -9.53 -5.89
C THR A 54 -3.66 -8.81 -5.19
N ILE A 55 -3.92 -7.56 -5.59
CA ILE A 55 -5.12 -6.86 -5.19
C ILE A 55 -6.13 -6.99 -6.33
N LEU A 56 -7.28 -7.57 -6.03
CA LEU A 56 -8.31 -7.81 -7.04
C LEU A 56 -8.93 -6.50 -7.49
N GLY A 57 -9.47 -6.49 -8.71
CA GLY A 57 -10.14 -5.31 -9.24
C GLY A 57 -11.30 -4.88 -8.36
N ASN A 58 -11.46 -3.58 -8.19
CA ASN A 58 -12.52 -2.96 -7.40
C ASN A 58 -12.56 -3.45 -5.95
N SER A 59 -11.40 -3.82 -5.40
CA SER A 59 -11.34 -4.30 -4.01
C SER A 59 -10.48 -3.39 -3.15
N THR A 60 -10.63 -3.54 -1.83
CA THR A 60 -9.90 -2.80 -0.81
C THR A 60 -9.16 -3.78 0.06
N GLU A 61 -7.89 -3.48 0.35
CA GLU A 61 -7.06 -4.27 1.25
C GLU A 61 -6.37 -3.36 2.26
N HIS A 62 -6.14 -3.88 3.46
CA HIS A 62 -5.37 -3.16 4.49
C HIS A 62 -4.05 -3.88 4.68
N LEU A 63 -2.97 -3.16 4.48
CA LEU A 63 -1.61 -3.71 4.56
C LEU A 63 -0.93 -3.19 5.82
N ALA A 64 -0.61 -4.09 6.75
CA ALA A 64 0.25 -3.76 7.89
C ALA A 64 1.70 -3.89 7.43
N LYS A 65 2.54 -2.94 7.83
CA LYS A 65 3.95 -2.97 7.46
C LYS A 65 4.78 -2.27 8.53
N ALA A 66 6.08 -2.56 8.56
CA ALA A 66 6.99 -1.77 9.38
C ALA A 66 7.07 -0.36 8.80
N ASN A 67 7.28 0.64 9.65
CA ASN A 67 7.21 2.03 9.22
C ASN A 67 8.25 2.42 8.17
N HIS A 68 9.35 1.70 8.06
CA HIS A 68 10.38 1.96 7.05
C HIS A 68 10.19 1.16 5.75
N HIS A 69 9.26 0.20 5.72
CA HIS A 69 8.99 -0.55 4.50
C HIS A 69 8.36 0.34 3.45
N VAL A 70 8.73 0.13 2.18
CA VAL A 70 8.21 0.89 1.05
C VAL A 70 7.36 0.01 0.15
N VAL A 71 6.42 0.61 -0.55
CA VAL A 71 5.40 -0.11 -1.31
C VAL A 71 5.28 0.47 -2.70
N TYR A 72 5.11 -0.38 -3.69
CA TYR A 72 4.71 0.05 -5.04
C TYR A 72 3.74 -0.98 -5.64
N ALA A 73 3.11 -0.61 -6.74
CA ALA A 73 2.13 -1.46 -7.40
C ALA A 73 2.42 -1.56 -8.89
N SER A 74 1.88 -2.59 -9.54
CA SER A 74 2.07 -2.78 -10.97
C SER A 74 1.26 -1.81 -11.83
N ALA A 75 0.32 -1.07 -11.24
CA ALA A 75 -0.52 -0.12 -11.96
C ALA A 75 -0.87 1.07 -11.07
N ALA A 76 -0.96 2.26 -11.70
CA ALA A 76 -1.31 3.50 -10.99
C ALA A 76 -2.80 3.55 -10.59
N THR A 77 -3.58 2.54 -10.94
CA THR A 77 -4.98 2.41 -10.55
C THR A 77 -5.16 2.01 -9.09
N VAL A 78 -4.08 1.61 -8.42
CA VAL A 78 -4.11 1.29 -6.99
C VAL A 78 -3.81 2.56 -6.21
N LEU A 79 -4.76 2.96 -5.36
CA LEU A 79 -4.61 4.13 -4.50
C LEU A 79 -4.29 3.67 -3.09
N GLY A 80 -3.44 4.43 -2.40
CA GLY A 80 -3.06 4.13 -1.03
C GLY A 80 -3.29 5.30 -0.11
N THR A 81 -3.72 5.02 1.11
CA THR A 81 -3.88 6.00 2.17
C THR A 81 -3.11 5.53 3.39
N PRO A 82 -2.18 6.33 3.93
CA PRO A 82 -1.50 5.93 5.16
C PRO A 82 -2.50 5.86 6.32
N VAL A 83 -2.37 4.83 7.14
CA VAL A 83 -3.26 4.64 8.28
C VAL A 83 -2.47 4.23 9.51
N GLY A 84 -3.01 4.52 10.69
CA GLY A 84 -2.58 3.94 11.95
C GLY A 84 -3.61 2.93 12.42
N PHE A 85 -3.24 2.13 13.39
CA PHE A 85 -4.14 1.15 13.97
C PHE A 85 -4.54 1.57 15.38
N VAL A 86 -5.83 1.44 15.70
CA VAL A 86 -6.39 1.76 17.01
C VAL A 86 -7.09 0.49 17.47
N GLY A 87 -6.71 0.01 18.60
CA GLY A 87 -7.28 -1.23 18.99
C GLY A 87 -7.83 -1.47 20.23
#